data_4e75b18b59b5cfb3f86afd9c4738ea1e
#
_entry.id   4e75b18b59b5cfb3f86afd9c4738ea1e
#
_cell.length_a   1.000
_cell.length_b   1.000
_cell.length_c   1.000
_cell.angle_alpha   90.00
_cell.angle_beta   90.00
_cell.angle_gamma   90.00
#
_symmetry.space_group_name_H-M   'P 1'
#
loop_
_entity.id
_entity.type
_entity.pdbx_description
1 polymer ?
#
loop_
_entity_poly.entity_id
_entity_poly.type
_entity_poly.pdbx_seq_one_letter_code
_entity_poly.pdbx_strand_id
1 'polypeptide(L)'
;MRKLQIYIEIEGKQTYVGLITGDSPQDARFAYSDSYIAAGYPPISISLPISRNPFSAEATKNFFEGLLPEGFARKTVANWIHAAEDDYLTILSVLGAECLGALRISNGADDTGDYKLLSIDDVKALAKEGVSKSTELITEAHLSLTGASGKVGLYYDAERDMWYQPNGDAPSTHIVKQSHVRLSDIVTNEQLSLTTASKLGISIPE
;
A
#
# COMPACT_ATOMS: atom_id res chain seq x y z
N MET A 1 22.30 9.99 -2.96
CA MET A 1 21.22 10.37 -2.03
C MET A 1 19.90 10.02 -2.66
N ARG A 2 19.18 9.06 -2.09
CA ARG A 2 17.84 8.65 -2.53
C ARG A 2 16.84 9.74 -2.19
N LYS A 3 15.80 9.88 -3.01
CA LYS A 3 14.71 10.84 -2.82
C LYS A 3 13.39 10.12 -3.08
N LEU A 4 12.49 10.13 -2.10
CA LEU A 4 11.13 9.63 -2.26
C LEU A 4 10.14 10.76 -1.99
N GLN A 5 9.37 11.10 -3.00
CA GLN A 5 8.33 12.13 -2.93
C GLN A 5 7.07 11.54 -2.31
N ILE A 6 6.49 12.26 -1.36
CA ILE A 6 5.28 11.83 -0.65
C ILE A 6 4.11 12.69 -1.12
N TYR A 7 3.04 12.03 -1.51
CA TYR A 7 1.79 12.64 -1.90
C TYR A 7 0.65 12.11 -1.04
N ILE A 8 -0.42 12.88 -0.94
CA ILE A 8 -1.68 12.48 -0.30
C ILE A 8 -2.84 12.93 -1.19
N GLU A 9 -3.88 12.13 -1.27
CA GLU A 9 -5.10 12.55 -1.93
C GLU A 9 -5.95 13.41 -1.00
N ILE A 10 -6.21 14.64 -1.40
CA ILE A 10 -7.09 15.59 -0.70
C ILE A 10 -8.14 16.07 -1.71
N GLU A 11 -9.41 15.81 -1.41
CA GLU A 11 -10.54 16.20 -2.27
C GLU A 11 -10.37 15.74 -3.74
N GLY A 12 -9.90 14.51 -3.93
CA GLY A 12 -9.67 13.91 -5.25
C GLY A 12 -8.45 14.44 -6.00
N LYS A 13 -7.56 15.20 -5.32
CA LYS A 13 -6.33 15.74 -5.92
C LYS A 13 -5.10 15.21 -5.22
N GLN A 14 -4.14 14.72 -5.99
CA GLN A 14 -2.82 14.37 -5.49
C GLN A 14 -2.08 15.64 -5.04
N THR A 15 -1.85 15.75 -3.75
CA THR A 15 -1.21 16.90 -3.10
C THR A 15 0.18 16.50 -2.62
N TYR A 16 1.20 17.25 -3.04
CA TYR A 16 2.57 17.02 -2.61
C TYR A 16 2.75 17.37 -1.14
N VAL A 17 3.14 16.40 -0.34
CA VAL A 17 3.32 16.53 1.10
C VAL A 17 4.73 16.94 1.48
N GLY A 18 5.72 16.24 0.90
CA GLY A 18 7.12 16.42 1.26
C GLY A 18 8.02 15.35 0.70
N LEU A 19 9.20 15.21 1.30
CA LEU A 19 10.28 14.40 0.75
C LEU A 19 10.97 13.57 1.83
N ILE A 20 11.25 12.31 1.55
CA ILE A 20 12.24 11.53 2.29
C ILE A 20 13.57 11.64 1.53
N THR A 21 14.63 11.97 2.26
CA THR A 21 16.00 12.05 1.73
C THR A 21 16.96 11.25 2.60
N GLY A 22 17.86 10.48 1.99
CA GLY A 22 18.88 9.69 2.68
C GLY A 22 19.59 8.73 1.73
N ASP A 23 20.68 8.14 2.17
CA ASP A 23 21.42 7.13 1.41
C ASP A 23 21.07 5.71 1.87
N SER A 24 20.65 5.59 3.11
CA SER A 24 20.32 4.33 3.78
C SER A 24 19.11 4.47 4.70
N PRO A 25 18.50 3.34 5.14
CA PRO A 25 17.44 3.34 6.14
C PRO A 25 17.81 4.04 7.46
N GLN A 26 19.11 4.11 7.79
CA GLN A 26 19.60 4.65 9.06
C GLN A 26 19.76 6.17 9.05
N ASP A 27 19.82 6.81 7.88
CA ASP A 27 20.02 8.25 7.74
C ASP A 27 18.86 8.97 7.04
N ALA A 28 17.91 8.22 6.50
CA ALA A 28 16.77 8.77 5.78
C ALA A 28 15.86 9.61 6.69
N ARG A 29 15.52 10.81 6.24
CA ARG A 29 14.72 11.78 6.99
C ARG A 29 13.58 12.30 6.13
N PHE A 30 12.38 12.32 6.70
CA PHE A 30 11.22 12.96 6.10
C PHE A 30 11.16 14.43 6.50
N ALA A 31 10.77 15.26 5.54
CA ALA A 31 10.45 16.67 5.77
C ALA A 31 9.19 17.05 5.00
N TYR A 32 8.31 17.80 5.66
CA TYR A 32 7.18 18.43 4.96
C TYR A 32 7.68 19.52 4.01
N SER A 33 6.98 19.69 2.90
CA SER A 33 7.23 20.82 1.99
C SER A 33 6.69 22.13 2.57
N ASP A 34 7.34 23.23 2.28
CA ASP A 34 6.87 24.56 2.69
C ASP A 34 5.47 24.86 2.12
N SER A 35 5.17 24.39 0.91
CA SER A 35 3.86 24.56 0.29
C SER A 35 2.75 23.82 1.02
N TYR A 36 3.02 22.59 1.50
CA TYR A 36 2.06 21.82 2.28
C TYR A 36 1.76 22.48 3.63
N ILE A 37 2.82 22.95 4.31
CA ILE A 37 2.70 23.66 5.59
C ILE A 37 1.93 24.98 5.41
N ALA A 38 2.27 25.75 4.37
CA ALA A 38 1.62 27.04 4.11
C ALA A 38 0.14 26.89 3.73
N ALA A 39 -0.25 25.80 3.10
CA ALA A 39 -1.65 25.49 2.78
C ALA A 39 -2.49 25.12 4.03
N GLY A 40 -1.87 24.88 5.19
CA GLY A 40 -2.58 24.55 6.44
C GLY A 40 -3.18 23.15 6.45
N TYR A 41 -2.66 22.21 5.64
CA TYR A 41 -3.13 20.84 5.63
C TYR A 41 -2.78 20.10 6.93
N PRO A 42 -3.56 19.08 7.33
CA PRO A 42 -3.29 18.31 8.53
C PRO A 42 -2.01 17.47 8.37
N PRO A 43 -1.39 17.06 9.51
CA PRO A 43 -0.26 16.13 9.44
C PRO A 43 -0.68 14.78 8.86
N ILE A 44 0.24 14.10 8.17
CA ILE A 44 -0.02 12.74 7.65
C ILE A 44 -0.13 11.69 8.75
N SER A 45 0.35 12.00 9.95
CA SER A 45 0.25 11.16 11.14
C SER A 45 0.42 11.99 12.40
N ILE A 46 -0.19 11.53 13.50
CA ILE A 46 0.05 12.10 14.84
C ILE A 46 1.51 11.95 15.29
N SER A 47 2.21 10.92 14.79
CA SER A 47 3.65 10.70 15.07
C SER A 47 4.57 11.60 14.24
N LEU A 48 4.04 12.23 13.20
CA LEU A 48 4.75 13.17 12.33
C LEU A 48 3.97 14.50 12.26
N PRO A 49 3.88 15.26 13.37
CA PRO A 49 3.15 16.53 13.40
C PRO A 49 3.78 17.54 12.42
N ILE A 50 3.01 18.56 12.01
CA ILE A 50 3.53 19.59 11.10
C ILE A 50 4.78 20.23 11.71
N SER A 51 5.88 20.21 10.98
CA SER A 51 7.18 20.75 11.37
C SER A 51 7.92 21.30 10.15
N ARG A 52 8.64 22.40 10.34
CA ARG A 52 9.56 22.93 9.34
C ARG A 52 10.91 22.23 9.34
N ASN A 53 11.21 21.51 10.44
CA ASN A 53 12.45 20.75 10.55
C ASN A 53 12.23 19.31 10.09
N PRO A 54 13.21 18.70 9.43
CA PRO A 54 13.18 17.27 9.11
C PRO A 54 13.04 16.42 10.38
N PHE A 55 12.31 15.32 10.27
CA PHE A 55 12.20 14.33 11.34
C PHE A 55 13.51 13.53 11.48
N SER A 56 13.71 12.92 12.64
CA SER A 56 14.81 11.98 12.84
C SER A 56 14.67 10.77 11.91
N ALA A 57 15.79 10.09 11.65
CA ALA A 57 15.76 8.84 10.87
C ALA A 57 14.88 7.78 11.53
N GLU A 58 14.91 7.70 12.86
CA GLU A 58 14.08 6.79 13.64
C GLU A 58 12.57 7.08 13.48
N ALA A 59 12.14 8.34 13.65
CA ALA A 59 10.74 8.73 13.49
C ALA A 59 10.26 8.49 12.05
N THR A 60 11.11 8.80 11.06
CA THR A 60 10.83 8.54 9.65
C THR A 60 10.65 7.04 9.40
N LYS A 61 11.61 6.23 9.84
CA LYS A 61 11.55 4.78 9.69
C LYS A 61 10.30 4.21 10.34
N ASN A 62 10.05 4.52 11.61
CA ASN A 62 8.92 3.95 12.36
C ASN A 62 7.56 4.19 11.69
N PHE A 63 7.38 5.33 11.05
CA PHE A 63 6.14 5.60 10.32
C PHE A 63 6.10 4.91 8.96
N PHE A 64 7.10 5.14 8.10
CA PHE A 64 7.05 4.67 6.72
C PHE A 64 7.26 3.16 6.58
N GLU A 65 8.02 2.54 7.47
CA GLU A 65 8.14 1.08 7.54
C GLU A 65 6.82 0.40 7.88
N GLY A 66 5.99 1.04 8.74
CA GLY A 66 4.66 0.55 9.09
C GLY A 66 3.64 0.57 7.94
N LEU A 67 3.94 1.22 6.82
CA LEU A 67 3.12 1.18 5.61
C LEU A 67 3.41 -0.03 4.72
N LEU A 68 4.45 -0.80 5.03
CA LEU A 68 4.93 -1.92 4.22
C LEU A 68 4.37 -3.25 4.71
N PRO A 69 4.36 -4.28 3.85
CA PRO A 69 4.02 -5.63 4.27
C PRO A 69 4.91 -6.13 5.40
N GLU A 70 4.39 -7.05 6.20
CA GLU A 70 5.09 -7.68 7.32
C GLU A 70 5.36 -9.16 7.07
N GLY A 71 6.26 -9.74 7.85
CA GLY A 71 6.52 -11.17 7.93
C GLY A 71 6.87 -11.80 6.59
N PHE A 72 6.14 -12.85 6.20
CA PHE A 72 6.42 -13.60 4.98
C PHE A 72 6.26 -12.76 3.70
N ALA A 73 5.24 -11.90 3.64
CA ALA A 73 4.99 -11.04 2.47
C ALA A 73 6.16 -10.07 2.25
N ARG A 74 6.66 -9.44 3.32
CA ARG A 74 7.84 -8.56 3.25
C ARG A 74 9.08 -9.29 2.73
N LYS A 75 9.34 -10.48 3.28
CA LYS A 75 10.46 -11.31 2.86
C LYS A 75 10.41 -11.68 1.39
N THR A 76 9.23 -12.03 0.90
CA THR A 76 9.02 -12.41 -0.50
C THR A 76 9.26 -11.21 -1.42
N VAL A 77 8.71 -10.05 -1.09
CA VAL A 77 8.93 -8.81 -1.85
C VAL A 77 10.43 -8.45 -1.85
N ALA A 78 11.08 -8.45 -0.69
CA ALA A 78 12.51 -8.13 -0.58
C ALA A 78 13.36 -9.05 -1.46
N ASN A 79 13.11 -10.36 -1.43
CA ASN A 79 13.80 -11.32 -2.30
C ASN A 79 13.57 -11.03 -3.78
N TRP A 80 12.34 -10.71 -4.16
CA TRP A 80 12.01 -10.44 -5.55
C TRP A 80 12.70 -9.18 -6.10
N ILE A 81 12.72 -8.08 -5.32
CA ILE A 81 13.39 -6.84 -5.72
C ILE A 81 14.91 -6.88 -5.44
N HIS A 82 15.45 -8.02 -4.97
CA HIS A 82 16.84 -8.19 -4.59
C HIS A 82 17.32 -7.16 -3.55
N ALA A 83 16.46 -6.84 -2.58
CA ALA A 83 16.76 -5.94 -1.46
C ALA A 83 16.86 -6.71 -0.14
N ALA A 84 17.52 -6.10 0.86
CA ALA A 84 17.47 -6.59 2.22
C ALA A 84 16.09 -6.35 2.85
N GLU A 85 15.63 -7.27 3.72
CA GLU A 85 14.33 -7.15 4.39
C GLU A 85 14.20 -5.88 5.25
N ASP A 86 15.31 -5.36 5.75
CA ASP A 86 15.41 -4.16 6.57
C ASP A 86 15.64 -2.86 5.76
N ASP A 87 15.87 -2.97 4.44
CA ASP A 87 15.92 -1.80 3.55
C ASP A 87 14.52 -1.32 3.16
N TYR A 88 13.83 -0.73 4.16
CA TYR A 88 12.47 -0.22 3.95
C TYR A 88 12.39 0.83 2.84
N LEU A 89 13.46 1.59 2.58
CA LEU A 89 13.47 2.61 1.53
C LEU A 89 13.40 2.00 0.13
N THR A 90 14.16 0.93 -0.11
CA THR A 90 14.10 0.22 -1.40
C THR A 90 12.73 -0.43 -1.58
N ILE A 91 12.20 -1.09 -0.56
CA ILE A 91 10.86 -1.70 -0.62
C ILE A 91 9.80 -0.62 -0.85
N LEU A 92 9.88 0.51 -0.14
CA LEU A 92 8.96 1.63 -0.27
C LEU A 92 9.03 2.28 -1.65
N SER A 93 10.21 2.36 -2.27
CA SER A 93 10.36 2.93 -3.62
C SER A 93 9.69 2.08 -4.72
N VAL A 94 9.45 0.80 -4.45
CA VAL A 94 8.81 -0.13 -5.38
C VAL A 94 7.32 -0.27 -5.08
N LEU A 95 6.94 -0.39 -3.80
CA LEU A 95 5.55 -0.62 -3.38
C LEU A 95 4.80 0.66 -3.02
N GLY A 96 5.45 1.81 -3.10
CA GLY A 96 4.89 3.07 -2.58
C GLY A 96 3.77 3.67 -3.40
N ALA A 97 3.51 3.19 -4.61
CA ALA A 97 2.45 3.73 -5.47
C ALA A 97 1.06 3.57 -4.83
N GLU A 98 0.80 2.41 -4.18
CA GLU A 98 -0.39 2.17 -3.37
C GLU A 98 0.02 1.75 -1.95
N CYS A 99 0.23 2.73 -1.07
CA CYS A 99 0.48 2.47 0.35
C CYS A 99 -0.82 2.36 1.15
N LEU A 100 -0.69 1.83 2.36
CA LEU A 100 -1.76 1.83 3.33
C LEU A 100 -2.24 3.28 3.61
N GLY A 101 -3.54 3.49 3.57
CA GLY A 101 -4.13 4.82 3.72
C GLY A 101 -4.12 5.62 2.42
N ALA A 102 -4.08 6.96 2.55
CA ALA A 102 -4.18 7.88 1.42
C ALA A 102 -2.83 8.35 0.86
N LEU A 103 -1.72 7.76 1.30
CA LEU A 103 -0.38 8.16 0.88
C LEU A 103 0.06 7.45 -0.39
N ARG A 104 0.68 8.20 -1.29
CA ARG A 104 1.41 7.71 -2.45
C ARG A 104 2.86 8.15 -2.35
N ILE A 105 3.76 7.21 -2.61
CA ILE A 105 5.20 7.45 -2.53
C ILE A 105 5.81 7.16 -3.88
N SER A 106 6.52 8.15 -4.44
CA SER A 106 7.13 8.08 -5.76
C SER A 106 8.63 8.33 -5.69
N ASN A 107 9.38 7.62 -6.48
CA ASN A 107 10.82 7.88 -6.71
C ASN A 107 11.06 8.96 -7.77
N GLY A 108 9.99 9.58 -8.30
CA GLY A 108 10.06 10.59 -9.35
C GLY A 108 10.05 10.03 -10.77
N ALA A 109 9.90 8.72 -10.94
CA ALA A 109 9.53 8.16 -12.25
C ALA A 109 8.05 8.47 -12.51
N ASP A 110 7.73 8.97 -13.70
CA ASP A 110 6.35 9.12 -14.17
C ASP A 110 5.84 7.72 -14.54
N ASP A 111 5.35 7.01 -13.53
CA ASP A 111 4.68 5.72 -13.73
C ASP A 111 3.24 6.03 -14.13
N THR A 112 2.97 6.02 -15.43
CA THR A 112 1.60 6.11 -15.92
C THR A 112 0.91 4.79 -15.58
N GLY A 113 -0.06 4.88 -14.67
CA GLY A 113 -0.86 3.71 -14.29
C GLY A 113 -1.61 3.12 -15.49
N ASP A 114 -1.65 1.80 -15.57
CA ASP A 114 -2.45 1.07 -16.54
C ASP A 114 -3.24 -0.08 -15.86
N TYR A 115 -4.10 -0.73 -16.63
CA TYR A 115 -4.95 -1.81 -16.16
C TYR A 115 -4.79 -3.04 -17.05
N LYS A 116 -4.32 -4.14 -16.48
CA LYS A 116 -4.25 -5.45 -17.15
C LYS A 116 -5.55 -6.21 -16.90
N LEU A 117 -6.26 -6.58 -17.97
CA LEU A 117 -7.50 -7.36 -17.87
C LEU A 117 -7.24 -8.73 -17.23
N LEU A 118 -8.07 -9.08 -16.25
CA LEU A 118 -8.09 -10.40 -15.61
C LEU A 118 -9.33 -11.19 -16.04
N SER A 119 -9.17 -12.47 -16.29
CA SER A 119 -10.31 -13.37 -16.42
C SER A 119 -10.91 -13.69 -15.06
N ILE A 120 -12.18 -14.07 -15.01
CA ILE A 120 -12.82 -14.51 -13.76
C ILE A 120 -12.12 -15.74 -13.15
N ASP A 121 -11.46 -16.54 -13.98
CA ASP A 121 -10.71 -17.71 -13.51
C ASP A 121 -9.39 -17.30 -12.86
N ASP A 122 -8.75 -16.21 -13.33
CA ASP A 122 -7.60 -15.59 -12.63
C ASP A 122 -8.01 -15.08 -11.25
N VAL A 123 -9.14 -14.37 -11.16
CA VAL A 123 -9.65 -13.87 -9.87
C VAL A 123 -10.01 -15.03 -8.92
N LYS A 124 -10.63 -16.09 -9.43
CA LYS A 124 -10.92 -17.30 -8.63
C LYS A 124 -9.66 -18.04 -8.20
N ALA A 125 -8.64 -18.11 -9.06
CA ALA A 125 -7.35 -18.68 -8.72
C ALA A 125 -6.65 -17.89 -7.61
N LEU A 126 -6.69 -16.55 -7.69
CA LEU A 126 -6.22 -15.66 -6.62
C LEU A 126 -6.90 -15.94 -5.28
N ALA A 127 -8.22 -16.13 -5.27
CA ALA A 127 -8.98 -16.42 -4.07
C ALA A 127 -8.67 -17.81 -3.47
N LYS A 128 -8.30 -18.80 -4.32
CA LYS A 128 -8.10 -20.21 -3.90
C LYS A 128 -6.68 -20.59 -3.54
N GLU A 129 -5.67 -20.07 -4.23
CA GLU A 129 -4.32 -20.66 -4.22
C GLU A 129 -3.36 -20.09 -3.18
N GLY A 130 -3.82 -19.22 -2.28
CA GLY A 130 -2.99 -18.71 -1.18
C GLY A 130 -1.73 -17.96 -1.66
N VAL A 131 -0.80 -17.76 -0.77
CA VAL A 131 0.31 -16.80 -0.80
C VAL A 131 1.20 -16.82 -2.08
N SER A 132 1.30 -17.91 -2.83
CA SER A 132 2.27 -18.01 -3.93
C SER A 132 1.85 -17.21 -5.18
N LYS A 133 0.60 -17.30 -5.61
CA LYS A 133 0.11 -16.52 -6.77
C LYS A 133 -0.22 -15.07 -6.43
N SER A 134 -0.73 -14.82 -5.21
CA SER A 134 -0.91 -13.44 -4.76
C SER A 134 0.40 -12.70 -4.65
N THR A 135 1.48 -13.39 -4.29
CA THR A 135 2.80 -12.76 -4.19
C THR A 135 3.32 -12.36 -5.57
N GLU A 136 3.13 -13.20 -6.58
CA GLU A 136 3.49 -12.87 -7.96
C GLU A 136 2.71 -11.65 -8.47
N LEU A 137 1.41 -11.59 -8.20
CA LEU A 137 0.55 -10.47 -8.58
C LEU A 137 0.74 -9.22 -7.72
N ILE A 138 0.95 -9.35 -6.42
CA ILE A 138 1.34 -8.24 -5.53
C ILE A 138 2.64 -7.61 -6.03
N THR A 139 3.54 -8.43 -6.50
CA THR A 139 4.84 -8.08 -7.02
C THR A 139 4.72 -7.35 -8.37
N GLU A 140 3.94 -7.89 -9.30
CA GLU A 140 3.67 -7.26 -10.60
C GLU A 140 2.84 -5.98 -10.48
N ALA A 141 1.93 -5.92 -9.51
CA ALA A 141 1.03 -4.77 -9.31
C ALA A 141 1.63 -3.66 -8.42
N HIS A 142 2.86 -3.82 -7.91
CA HIS A 142 3.50 -2.87 -6.99
C HIS A 142 2.65 -2.50 -5.76
N LEU A 143 1.81 -3.43 -5.27
CA LEU A 143 0.84 -3.17 -4.22
C LEU A 143 1.42 -3.44 -2.82
N SER A 144 1.36 -2.44 -1.96
CA SER A 144 1.72 -2.55 -0.54
C SER A 144 0.48 -2.80 0.32
N LEU A 145 0.03 -4.04 0.41
CA LEU A 145 -1.05 -4.41 1.32
C LEU A 145 -0.49 -5.02 2.60
N THR A 146 -0.60 -4.27 3.70
CA THR A 146 -0.13 -4.71 5.02
C THR A 146 -1.01 -5.81 5.62
N GLY A 147 -0.45 -6.60 6.53
CA GLY A 147 -1.16 -7.62 7.31
C GLY A 147 -0.71 -9.04 7.03
N ALA A 148 -1.07 -9.96 7.94
CA ALA A 148 -0.60 -11.34 7.95
C ALA A 148 -1.32 -12.27 6.95
N SER A 149 -2.46 -11.86 6.39
CA SER A 149 -3.22 -12.64 5.41
C SER A 149 -2.94 -12.15 3.98
N GLY A 150 -2.88 -13.08 3.02
CA GLY A 150 -2.76 -12.74 1.61
C GLY A 150 -3.96 -11.90 1.14
N LYS A 151 -3.69 -10.77 0.52
CA LYS A 151 -4.68 -9.90 -0.08
C LYS A 151 -4.07 -9.17 -1.27
N VAL A 152 -4.91 -8.80 -2.22
CA VAL A 152 -4.50 -8.07 -3.43
C VAL A 152 -5.54 -7.01 -3.76
N GLY A 153 -5.08 -5.82 -4.18
CA GLY A 153 -5.93 -4.77 -4.72
C GLY A 153 -6.27 -5.07 -6.17
N LEU A 154 -7.52 -5.02 -6.54
CA LEU A 154 -7.99 -5.15 -7.91
C LEU A 154 -8.92 -3.99 -8.26
N TYR A 155 -8.98 -3.65 -9.53
CA TYR A 155 -9.98 -2.73 -10.06
C TYR A 155 -11.13 -3.52 -10.68
N TYR A 156 -12.35 -3.20 -10.29
CA TYR A 156 -13.57 -3.74 -10.85
C TYR A 156 -14.36 -2.67 -11.59
N ASP A 157 -14.59 -2.88 -12.87
CA ASP A 157 -15.44 -2.05 -13.71
C ASP A 157 -16.86 -2.61 -13.68
N ALA A 158 -17.74 -1.97 -12.90
CA ALA A 158 -19.12 -2.42 -12.73
C ALA A 158 -19.98 -2.24 -14.00
N GLU A 159 -19.61 -1.32 -14.92
CA GLU A 159 -20.37 -1.12 -16.16
C GLU A 159 -20.09 -2.25 -17.17
N ARG A 160 -18.86 -2.78 -17.16
CA ARG A 160 -18.43 -3.84 -18.07
C ARG A 160 -18.44 -5.23 -17.45
N ASP A 161 -18.63 -5.32 -16.12
CA ASP A 161 -18.50 -6.55 -15.33
C ASP A 161 -17.12 -7.21 -15.53
N MET A 162 -16.06 -6.39 -15.42
CA MET A 162 -14.69 -6.81 -15.71
C MET A 162 -13.74 -6.49 -14.57
N TRP A 163 -12.82 -7.41 -14.31
CA TRP A 163 -11.75 -7.27 -13.34
C TRP A 163 -10.43 -6.94 -14.02
N TYR A 164 -9.66 -6.06 -13.36
CA TYR A 164 -8.34 -5.65 -13.83
C TYR A 164 -7.34 -5.66 -12.68
N GLN A 165 -6.11 -5.99 -13.03
CA GLN A 165 -4.95 -5.77 -12.19
C GLN A 165 -4.44 -4.35 -12.44
N PRO A 166 -4.45 -3.47 -11.44
CA PRO A 166 -3.83 -2.16 -11.58
C PRO A 166 -2.31 -2.30 -11.57
N ASN A 167 -1.63 -1.49 -12.39
CA ASN A 167 -0.18 -1.37 -12.45
C ASN A 167 0.23 0.09 -12.30
N GLY A 168 1.45 0.36 -11.82
CA GLY A 168 1.97 1.70 -11.62
C GLY A 168 1.05 2.53 -10.71
N ASP A 169 0.64 3.70 -11.17
CA ASP A 169 -0.22 4.64 -10.41
C ASP A 169 -1.73 4.38 -10.54
N ALA A 170 -2.14 3.28 -11.19
CA ALA A 170 -3.56 2.95 -11.36
C ALA A 170 -4.21 2.53 -10.03
N PRO A 171 -5.31 3.20 -9.57
CA PRO A 171 -5.93 2.86 -8.30
C PRO A 171 -6.70 1.54 -8.34
N SER A 172 -6.69 0.82 -7.21
CA SER A 172 -7.59 -0.31 -6.97
C SER A 172 -8.94 0.16 -6.39
N THR A 173 -10.00 -0.61 -6.61
CA THR A 173 -11.34 -0.36 -6.04
C THR A 173 -11.76 -1.43 -5.04
N HIS A 174 -11.15 -2.61 -5.11
CA HIS A 174 -11.51 -3.77 -4.31
C HIS A 174 -10.27 -4.44 -3.71
N ILE A 175 -10.43 -4.99 -2.52
CA ILE A 175 -9.43 -5.84 -1.87
C ILE A 175 -9.92 -7.28 -1.90
N VAL A 176 -9.25 -8.13 -2.66
CA VAL A 176 -9.51 -9.58 -2.67
C VAL A 176 -8.64 -10.23 -1.61
N LYS A 177 -9.27 -10.91 -0.64
CA LYS A 177 -8.60 -11.61 0.45
C LYS A 177 -8.60 -13.11 0.21
N GLN A 178 -7.52 -13.73 0.61
CA GLN A 178 -7.32 -15.17 0.47
C GLN A 178 -7.37 -15.87 1.81
N SER A 179 -7.85 -17.12 1.80
CA SER A 179 -7.72 -18.00 2.95
C SER A 179 -6.25 -18.33 3.21
N HIS A 180 -5.85 -18.30 4.46
CA HIS A 180 -4.48 -18.65 4.85
C HIS A 180 -4.34 -20.17 5.01
N VAL A 181 -3.21 -20.75 4.55
CA VAL A 181 -2.95 -22.20 4.62
C VAL A 181 -3.11 -22.77 6.04
N ARG A 182 -2.76 -22.00 7.06
CA ARG A 182 -2.88 -22.40 8.48
C ARG A 182 -4.20 -21.96 9.13
N LEU A 183 -4.98 -21.09 8.49
CA LEU A 183 -6.21 -20.50 8.98
C LEU A 183 -7.23 -20.52 7.85
N SER A 184 -7.67 -21.73 7.46
CA SER A 184 -8.57 -21.95 6.32
C SER A 184 -9.87 -21.14 6.40
N ASP A 185 -10.35 -20.89 7.63
CA ASP A 185 -11.63 -20.25 7.86
C ASP A 185 -11.55 -18.74 8.12
N ILE A 186 -10.36 -18.12 7.95
CA ILE A 186 -10.17 -16.69 8.27
C ILE A 186 -11.10 -15.79 7.44
N VAL A 187 -11.31 -16.12 6.16
CA VAL A 187 -12.21 -15.35 5.26
C VAL A 187 -13.67 -15.52 5.71
N THR A 188 -14.09 -16.75 6.04
CA THR A 188 -15.43 -17.03 6.56
C THR A 188 -15.67 -16.31 7.89
N ASN A 189 -14.68 -16.32 8.78
CA ASN A 189 -14.76 -15.62 10.07
C ASN A 189 -14.87 -14.11 9.89
N GLU A 190 -14.11 -13.52 8.96
CA GLU A 190 -14.22 -12.11 8.63
C GLU A 190 -15.61 -11.76 8.07
N GLN A 191 -16.11 -12.54 7.12
CA GLN A 191 -17.45 -12.37 6.55
C GLN A 191 -18.53 -12.44 7.62
N LEU A 192 -18.45 -13.40 8.54
CA LEU A 192 -19.40 -13.55 9.64
C LEU A 192 -19.32 -12.33 10.59
N SER A 193 -18.12 -11.88 10.91
CA SER A 193 -17.90 -10.73 11.79
C SER A 193 -18.47 -9.44 11.18
N LEU A 194 -18.20 -9.17 9.90
CA LEU A 194 -18.74 -8.02 9.18
C LEU A 194 -20.27 -8.08 9.10
N THR A 195 -20.84 -9.26 8.75
CA THR A 195 -22.29 -9.44 8.69
C THR A 195 -22.93 -9.20 10.06
N THR A 196 -22.29 -9.63 11.13
CA THR A 196 -22.77 -9.40 12.50
C THR A 196 -22.71 -7.93 12.87
N ALA A 197 -21.60 -7.25 12.56
CA ALA A 197 -21.44 -5.81 12.77
C ALA A 197 -22.53 -5.00 12.03
N SER A 198 -22.80 -5.34 10.77
CA SER A 198 -23.85 -4.72 9.97
C SER A 198 -25.24 -4.88 10.64
N LYS A 199 -25.56 -6.08 11.14
CA LYS A 199 -26.83 -6.34 11.85
C LYS A 199 -26.95 -5.56 13.16
N LEU A 200 -25.84 -5.17 13.76
CA LEU A 200 -25.78 -4.30 14.94
C LEU A 200 -25.82 -2.80 14.59
N GLY A 201 -25.99 -2.44 13.32
CA GLY A 201 -26.04 -1.05 12.86
C GLY A 201 -24.68 -0.37 12.73
N ILE A 202 -23.58 -1.13 12.73
CA ILE A 202 -22.23 -0.62 12.49
C ILE A 202 -22.01 -0.54 10.98
N SER A 203 -21.55 0.61 10.49
CA SER A 203 -21.18 0.77 9.07
C SER A 203 -19.99 -0.14 8.75
N ILE A 204 -20.14 -0.94 7.72
CA ILE A 204 -19.11 -1.86 7.23
C ILE A 204 -18.74 -1.50 5.78
N PRO A 205 -17.54 -1.90 5.30
CA PRO A 205 -17.23 -1.88 3.87
C PRO A 205 -18.19 -2.77 3.08
N GLU A 206 -18.52 -2.37 1.86
CA GLU A 206 -19.33 -3.16 0.92
C GLU A 206 -18.52 -4.32 0.33
#